data_eb6ef8208cf486cd12e13511e64f883c
#
_entry.id   eb6ef8208cf486cd12e13511e64f883c
#
_cell.length_a   1.000
_cell.length_b   1.000
_cell.length_c   1.000
_cell.angle_alpha   90.00
_cell.angle_beta   90.00
_cell.angle_gamma   90.00
#
_symmetry.space_group_name_H-M   'P 1'
#
loop_
_entity.id
_entity.type
_entity.pdbx_description
1 polymer ?
#
loop_
_entity_poly.entity_id
_entity_poly.type
_entity_poly.pdbx_seq_one_letter_code
_entity_poly.pdbx_strand_id
1 'polypeptide(L)'
;MNIAVYISGHGFGHLAQMAPVLNRLHRIRPDISFLLRCALPEQEMRSRLHFPFEREASPVDVGVVQKNAVEEDRHASIKLMRAWIEQMDAQIDKEIALLRAFNPALILSDISPLAFPVAKALGIPGIGLATLDWHSIYSYWLDADDPIITTLASAYAQCDLLLTPPMAMHMPVFATQQQIPLIFTQANSVANPVATDTRKKALVLFGGCGNPPYHLHALQEMHEWLFLVPDMEQDPSTNLPGNVQPVRFASDLRPVDLMPHVDVVLCKPGYGILSECWTTETPIAWVERPDFPEFPMLKEWLDNAFPACGMSRADFQQGHWQVALDAARIHPTPFPEYEDGAIKAADIILSYGS
;
A
#
# COMPACT_ATOMS: atom_id res chain seq x y z
N MET A 1 17.12 -7.94 -20.46
CA MET A 1 16.94 -8.66 -19.17
C MET A 1 15.46 -8.77 -18.86
N ASN A 2 14.96 -9.94 -18.43
CA ASN A 2 13.55 -10.13 -18.11
C ASN A 2 13.37 -10.20 -16.58
N ILE A 3 12.36 -9.52 -16.04
CA ILE A 3 12.01 -9.55 -14.61
C ILE A 3 10.54 -9.93 -14.47
N ALA A 4 10.25 -10.99 -13.72
CA ALA A 4 8.88 -11.32 -13.32
C ALA A 4 8.57 -10.60 -12.00
N VAL A 5 7.44 -9.90 -11.94
CA VAL A 5 7.07 -9.07 -10.78
C VAL A 5 5.72 -9.53 -10.24
N TYR A 6 5.71 -9.97 -8.98
CA TYR A 6 4.51 -10.37 -8.27
C TYR A 6 4.05 -9.25 -7.36
N ILE A 7 2.83 -8.76 -7.56
CA ILE A 7 2.27 -7.68 -6.75
C ILE A 7 0.95 -8.17 -6.15
N SER A 8 0.83 -8.10 -4.83
CA SER A 8 -0.42 -8.43 -4.13
C SER A 8 -1.59 -7.61 -4.66
N GLY A 9 -2.70 -8.28 -4.91
CA GLY A 9 -3.97 -7.64 -5.26
C GLY A 9 -4.73 -7.05 -4.08
N HIS A 10 -4.18 -7.12 -2.86
CA HIS A 10 -4.81 -6.65 -1.63
C HIS A 10 -4.73 -5.11 -1.50
N GLY A 11 -5.44 -4.40 -2.36
CA GLY A 11 -5.47 -2.94 -2.38
C GLY A 11 -4.31 -2.30 -3.17
N PHE A 12 -4.36 -0.98 -3.26
CA PHE A 12 -3.42 -0.22 -4.10
C PHE A 12 -2.07 0.08 -3.42
N GLY A 13 -1.93 -0.22 -2.12
CA GLY A 13 -0.71 0.06 -1.35
C GLY A 13 0.52 -0.66 -1.88
N HIS A 14 0.39 -1.94 -2.21
CA HIS A 14 1.47 -2.77 -2.78
C HIS A 14 1.96 -2.23 -4.13
N LEU A 15 1.04 -1.86 -5.02
CA LEU A 15 1.40 -1.22 -6.29
C LEU A 15 2.04 0.16 -6.06
N ALA A 16 1.56 0.96 -5.10
CA ALA A 16 2.14 2.26 -4.76
C ALA A 16 3.58 2.12 -4.25
N GLN A 17 3.90 1.05 -3.53
CA GLN A 17 5.25 0.75 -3.07
C GLN A 17 6.14 0.21 -4.20
N MET A 18 5.63 -0.66 -5.05
CA MET A 18 6.41 -1.30 -6.12
C MET A 18 6.67 -0.37 -7.32
N ALA A 19 5.70 0.47 -7.70
CA ALA A 19 5.77 1.27 -8.92
C ALA A 19 6.97 2.24 -8.98
N PRO A 20 7.37 2.97 -7.92
CA PRO A 20 8.56 3.82 -7.96
C PRO A 20 9.84 3.05 -8.28
N VAL A 21 9.97 1.83 -7.75
CA VAL A 21 11.14 0.96 -7.98
C VAL A 21 11.15 0.46 -9.43
N LEU A 22 10.03 -0.02 -9.95
CA LEU A 22 9.91 -0.48 -11.34
C LEU A 22 10.16 0.64 -12.35
N ASN A 23 9.61 1.83 -12.10
CA ASN A 23 9.87 3.02 -12.91
C ASN A 23 11.37 3.40 -12.90
N ARG A 24 12.02 3.28 -11.74
CA ARG A 24 13.46 3.53 -11.60
C ARG A 24 14.29 2.50 -12.35
N LEU A 25 13.97 1.20 -12.23
CA LEU A 25 14.62 0.12 -12.96
C LEU A 25 14.54 0.36 -14.47
N HIS A 26 13.36 0.65 -15.00
CA HIS A 26 13.18 0.92 -16.42
C HIS A 26 13.95 2.18 -16.88
N ARG A 27 14.01 3.23 -16.06
CA ARG A 27 14.76 4.44 -16.37
C ARG A 27 16.26 4.17 -16.49
N ILE A 28 16.83 3.32 -15.63
CA ILE A 28 18.26 2.96 -15.65
C ILE A 28 18.56 1.98 -16.78
N ARG A 29 17.68 1.02 -16.98
CA ARG A 29 17.82 -0.08 -17.95
C ARG A 29 16.54 -0.21 -18.79
N PRO A 30 16.36 0.62 -19.83
CA PRO A 30 15.18 0.59 -20.70
C PRO A 30 15.01 -0.72 -21.49
N ASP A 31 16.04 -1.55 -21.54
CA ASP A 31 16.05 -2.88 -22.15
C ASP A 31 15.44 -3.98 -21.26
N ILE A 32 15.02 -3.66 -20.03
CA ILE A 32 14.32 -4.62 -19.17
C ILE A 32 12.88 -4.83 -19.66
N SER A 33 12.53 -6.10 -19.84
CA SER A 33 11.14 -6.53 -20.06
C SER A 33 10.53 -6.98 -18.73
N PHE A 34 9.34 -6.49 -18.43
CA PHE A 34 8.62 -6.82 -17.21
C PHE A 34 7.38 -7.67 -17.52
N LEU A 35 7.22 -8.77 -16.80
CA LEU A 35 5.98 -9.54 -16.72
C LEU A 35 5.35 -9.34 -15.34
N LEU A 36 4.20 -8.65 -15.29
CA LEU A 36 3.49 -8.36 -14.05
C LEU A 36 2.47 -9.45 -13.75
N ARG A 37 2.62 -10.08 -12.58
CA ARG A 37 1.69 -11.02 -11.98
C ARG A 37 0.87 -10.27 -10.95
N CYS A 38 -0.32 -9.77 -11.33
CA CYS A 38 -1.13 -8.91 -10.48
C CYS A 38 -2.60 -8.94 -10.89
N ALA A 39 -3.51 -9.08 -9.90
CA ALA A 39 -4.95 -9.08 -10.11
C ALA A 39 -5.57 -7.66 -10.19
N LEU A 40 -4.83 -6.60 -9.84
CA LEU A 40 -5.33 -5.23 -9.89
C LEU A 40 -5.75 -4.84 -11.31
N PRO A 41 -6.72 -3.92 -11.50
CA PRO A 41 -7.10 -3.42 -12.81
C PRO A 41 -5.90 -2.86 -13.59
N GLU A 42 -5.84 -3.15 -14.89
CA GLU A 42 -4.74 -2.68 -15.75
C GLU A 42 -4.65 -1.15 -15.79
N GLN A 43 -5.77 -0.46 -15.73
CA GLN A 43 -5.81 1.00 -15.67
C GLN A 43 -5.04 1.56 -14.48
N GLU A 44 -5.16 0.93 -13.30
CA GLU A 44 -4.44 1.33 -12.09
C GLU A 44 -2.92 1.11 -12.23
N MET A 45 -2.51 0.03 -12.88
CA MET A 45 -1.11 -0.20 -13.17
C MET A 45 -0.56 0.83 -14.17
N ARG A 46 -1.29 1.10 -15.27
CA ARG A 46 -0.88 2.08 -16.29
C ARG A 46 -0.87 3.52 -15.77
N SER A 47 -1.65 3.84 -14.75
CA SER A 47 -1.60 5.17 -14.11
C SER A 47 -0.32 5.40 -13.29
N ARG A 48 0.38 4.32 -12.87
CA ARG A 48 1.54 4.36 -11.98
C ARG A 48 2.84 3.89 -12.64
N LEU A 49 2.76 3.04 -13.67
CA LEU A 49 3.90 2.48 -14.38
C LEU A 49 4.07 3.19 -15.74
N HIS A 50 5.21 3.84 -15.92
CA HIS A 50 5.47 4.71 -17.08
C HIS A 50 6.34 4.01 -18.13
N PHE A 51 6.14 2.70 -18.33
CA PHE A 51 6.87 1.88 -19.29
C PHE A 51 5.97 0.75 -19.83
N PRO A 52 6.31 0.13 -20.97
CA PRO A 52 5.62 -1.04 -21.49
C PRO A 52 5.85 -2.27 -20.60
N PHE A 53 4.81 -3.04 -20.34
CA PHE A 53 4.89 -4.29 -19.60
C PHE A 53 3.92 -5.34 -20.16
N GLU A 54 4.27 -6.61 -19.99
CA GLU A 54 3.36 -7.73 -20.15
C GLU A 54 2.62 -7.97 -18.84
N ARG A 55 1.39 -8.47 -18.92
CA ARG A 55 0.56 -8.75 -17.73
C ARG A 55 -0.16 -10.07 -17.85
N GLU A 56 -0.09 -10.85 -16.77
CA GLU A 56 -0.95 -12.00 -16.54
C GLU A 56 -1.82 -11.75 -15.31
N ALA A 57 -3.10 -11.44 -15.58
CA ALA A 57 -4.08 -11.04 -14.59
C ALA A 57 -4.56 -12.26 -13.78
N SER A 58 -3.88 -12.55 -12.67
CA SER A 58 -4.25 -13.65 -11.79
C SER A 58 -3.92 -13.28 -10.35
N PRO A 59 -4.74 -13.70 -9.39
CA PRO A 59 -4.40 -13.56 -7.99
C PRO A 59 -3.11 -14.32 -7.67
N VAL A 60 -2.17 -13.66 -7.04
CA VAL A 60 -0.89 -14.23 -6.59
C VAL A 60 -0.86 -14.47 -5.09
N ASP A 61 -1.90 -14.03 -4.41
CA ASP A 61 -2.23 -14.23 -3.00
C ASP A 61 -3.71 -13.90 -2.76
N VAL A 62 -4.16 -13.99 -1.51
CA VAL A 62 -5.54 -13.69 -1.12
C VAL A 62 -5.66 -12.54 -0.12
N GLY A 63 -4.53 -12.10 0.45
CA GLY A 63 -4.52 -11.00 1.40
C GLY A 63 -5.43 -11.22 2.61
N VAL A 64 -6.12 -10.14 3.02
CA VAL A 64 -7.07 -10.10 4.14
C VAL A 64 -8.42 -9.57 3.67
N VAL A 65 -9.50 -10.26 3.98
CA VAL A 65 -10.87 -9.82 3.64
C VAL A 65 -11.24 -8.60 4.47
N GLN A 66 -11.73 -7.56 3.83
CA GLN A 66 -12.18 -6.32 4.48
C GLN A 66 -13.71 -6.34 4.66
N LYS A 67 -14.21 -5.98 5.85
CA LYS A 67 -15.63 -5.68 6.08
C LYS A 67 -16.00 -4.30 5.56
N ASN A 68 -15.11 -3.34 5.80
CA ASN A 68 -15.18 -1.96 5.33
C ASN A 68 -13.75 -1.37 5.27
N ALA A 69 -13.62 -0.09 4.99
CA ALA A 69 -12.31 0.54 4.84
C ALA A 69 -11.40 0.50 6.09
N VAL A 70 -11.93 0.27 7.30
CA VAL A 70 -11.19 0.30 8.57
C VAL A 70 -11.29 -0.98 9.39
N GLU A 71 -12.04 -1.98 8.92
CA GLU A 71 -12.26 -3.25 9.65
C GLU A 71 -12.03 -4.46 8.76
N GLU A 72 -11.33 -5.45 9.28
CA GLU A 72 -11.06 -6.73 8.63
C GLU A 72 -12.07 -7.80 9.06
N ASP A 73 -12.34 -8.74 8.16
CA ASP A 73 -13.02 -9.99 8.49
C ASP A 73 -11.99 -11.11 8.71
N ARG A 74 -11.53 -11.24 9.95
CA ARG A 74 -10.57 -12.28 10.35
C ARG A 74 -11.04 -13.69 9.96
N HIS A 75 -12.32 -14.00 10.22
CA HIS A 75 -12.84 -15.35 9.97
C HIS A 75 -12.87 -15.67 8.47
N ALA A 76 -13.40 -14.75 7.67
CA ALA A 76 -13.42 -14.89 6.21
C ALA A 76 -11.99 -14.95 5.63
N SER A 77 -11.06 -14.18 6.17
CA SER A 77 -9.64 -14.19 5.77
C SER A 77 -8.99 -15.55 6.00
N ILE A 78 -9.13 -16.11 7.20
CA ILE A 78 -8.58 -17.43 7.56
C ILE A 78 -9.18 -18.52 6.66
N LYS A 79 -10.49 -18.50 6.43
CA LYS A 79 -11.19 -19.45 5.56
C LYS A 79 -10.65 -19.38 4.12
N LEU A 80 -10.48 -18.17 3.60
CA LEU A 80 -10.00 -17.94 2.23
C LEU A 80 -8.54 -18.39 2.08
N MET A 81 -7.67 -18.01 3.04
CA MET A 81 -6.26 -18.40 3.03
C MET A 81 -6.10 -19.92 3.13
N ARG A 82 -6.90 -20.60 3.96
CA ARG A 82 -6.87 -22.06 4.08
C ARG A 82 -7.18 -22.75 2.75
N ALA A 83 -8.23 -22.32 2.06
CA ALA A 83 -8.57 -22.84 0.74
C ALA A 83 -7.50 -22.53 -0.31
N TRP A 84 -6.80 -21.41 -0.16
CA TRP A 84 -5.74 -20.99 -1.08
C TRP A 84 -4.47 -21.82 -0.92
N ILE A 85 -4.01 -22.08 0.32
CA ILE A 85 -2.81 -22.89 0.56
C ILE A 85 -2.99 -24.34 0.12
N GLU A 86 -4.21 -24.90 0.16
CA GLU A 86 -4.52 -26.25 -0.35
C GLU A 86 -4.23 -26.38 -1.85
N GLN A 87 -4.23 -25.28 -2.59
CA GLN A 87 -3.98 -25.24 -4.03
C GLN A 87 -2.59 -24.69 -4.38
N MET A 88 -1.78 -24.34 -3.39
CA MET A 88 -0.53 -23.59 -3.59
C MET A 88 0.46 -24.33 -4.49
N ASP A 89 0.64 -25.64 -4.30
CA ASP A 89 1.56 -26.45 -5.12
C ASP A 89 1.16 -26.45 -6.60
N ALA A 90 -0.14 -26.63 -6.87
CA ALA A 90 -0.66 -26.57 -8.24
C ALA A 90 -0.54 -25.18 -8.87
N GLN A 91 -0.61 -24.13 -8.06
CA GLN A 91 -0.37 -22.77 -8.52
C GLN A 91 1.11 -22.53 -8.81
N ILE A 92 2.01 -23.02 -7.96
CA ILE A 92 3.47 -22.96 -8.19
C ILE A 92 3.83 -23.66 -9.52
N ASP A 93 3.29 -24.84 -9.79
CA ASP A 93 3.54 -25.55 -11.05
C ASP A 93 3.09 -24.76 -12.27
N LYS A 94 1.94 -24.10 -12.20
CA LYS A 94 1.43 -23.22 -13.27
C LYS A 94 2.34 -22.00 -13.48
N GLU A 95 2.78 -21.36 -12.40
CA GLU A 95 3.70 -20.21 -12.46
C GLU A 95 5.04 -20.63 -13.07
N ILE A 96 5.60 -21.79 -12.68
CA ILE A 96 6.84 -22.33 -13.27
C ILE A 96 6.67 -22.55 -14.79
N ALA A 97 5.55 -23.13 -15.21
CA ALA A 97 5.29 -23.36 -16.63
C ALA A 97 5.19 -22.03 -17.41
N LEU A 98 4.50 -21.02 -16.87
CA LEU A 98 4.38 -19.69 -17.44
C LEU A 98 5.75 -19.01 -17.55
N LEU A 99 6.50 -18.97 -16.45
CA LEU A 99 7.76 -18.24 -16.38
C LEU A 99 8.89 -18.89 -17.19
N ARG A 100 8.86 -20.19 -17.43
CA ARG A 100 9.81 -20.83 -18.36
C ARG A 100 9.75 -20.24 -19.76
N ALA A 101 8.56 -19.85 -20.24
CA ALA A 101 8.41 -19.21 -21.55
C ALA A 101 8.93 -17.74 -21.55
N PHE A 102 8.70 -17.01 -20.46
CA PHE A 102 9.18 -15.64 -20.30
C PHE A 102 10.69 -15.58 -20.01
N ASN A 103 11.25 -16.61 -19.40
CA ASN A 103 12.67 -16.77 -19.04
C ASN A 103 13.21 -15.58 -18.22
N PRO A 104 12.68 -15.32 -17.02
CA PRO A 104 13.13 -14.21 -16.17
C PRO A 104 14.53 -14.48 -15.61
N ALA A 105 15.33 -13.40 -15.46
CA ALA A 105 16.63 -13.43 -14.78
C ALA A 105 16.46 -13.40 -13.25
N LEU A 106 15.35 -12.85 -12.74
CA LEU A 106 14.98 -12.82 -11.32
C LEU A 106 13.46 -12.64 -11.17
N ILE A 107 12.98 -12.95 -9.96
CA ILE A 107 11.61 -12.64 -9.52
C ILE A 107 11.68 -11.53 -8.44
N LEU A 108 10.86 -10.50 -8.58
CA LEU A 108 10.64 -9.46 -7.59
C LEU A 108 9.21 -9.58 -7.05
N SER A 109 9.02 -9.54 -5.73
CA SER A 109 7.71 -9.73 -5.11
C SER A 109 7.40 -8.76 -4.00
N ASP A 110 6.22 -8.15 -4.05
CA ASP A 110 5.51 -7.48 -2.95
C ASP A 110 4.12 -8.13 -2.80
N ILE A 111 3.90 -9.07 -2.01
CA ILE A 111 4.64 -10.01 -1.15
C ILE A 111 4.00 -11.39 -1.32
N SER A 112 3.83 -11.77 -2.59
CA SER A 112 3.23 -13.05 -2.91
C SER A 112 4.08 -14.21 -2.37
N PRO A 113 3.50 -15.14 -1.61
CA PRO A 113 4.22 -16.33 -1.15
C PRO A 113 4.52 -17.33 -2.29
N LEU A 114 3.88 -17.21 -3.47
CA LEU A 114 4.20 -18.03 -4.65
C LEU A 114 5.56 -17.71 -5.26
N ALA A 115 5.98 -16.46 -5.18
CA ALA A 115 7.13 -15.93 -5.89
C ALA A 115 8.44 -16.68 -5.58
N PHE A 116 8.67 -16.95 -4.29
CA PHE A 116 9.96 -17.50 -3.83
C PHE A 116 10.13 -19.00 -4.12
N PRO A 117 9.14 -19.87 -3.88
CA PRO A 117 9.21 -21.27 -4.34
C PRO A 117 9.37 -21.39 -5.86
N VAL A 118 8.73 -20.51 -6.63
CA VAL A 118 8.87 -20.46 -8.10
C VAL A 118 10.27 -20.03 -8.50
N ALA A 119 10.83 -18.99 -7.88
CA ALA A 119 12.21 -18.56 -8.11
C ALA A 119 13.21 -19.69 -7.82
N LYS A 120 13.04 -20.36 -6.68
CA LYS A 120 13.85 -21.51 -6.27
C LYS A 120 13.80 -22.64 -7.28
N ALA A 121 12.59 -23.01 -7.75
CA ALA A 121 12.40 -24.08 -8.73
C ALA A 121 12.98 -23.75 -10.11
N LEU A 122 13.04 -22.45 -10.47
CA LEU A 122 13.67 -21.99 -11.70
C LEU A 122 15.18 -21.76 -11.57
N GLY A 123 15.74 -21.82 -10.35
CA GLY A 123 17.16 -21.59 -10.08
C GLY A 123 17.59 -20.14 -10.30
N ILE A 124 16.70 -19.18 -10.07
CA ILE A 124 16.93 -17.74 -10.24
C ILE A 124 16.71 -17.00 -8.90
N PRO A 125 17.28 -15.81 -8.71
CA PRO A 125 17.06 -15.02 -7.50
C PRO A 125 15.59 -14.64 -7.30
N GLY A 126 15.10 -14.78 -6.04
CA GLY A 126 13.80 -14.31 -5.57
C GLY A 126 13.98 -13.18 -4.56
N ILE A 127 13.63 -11.95 -4.93
CA ILE A 127 13.79 -10.76 -4.10
C ILE A 127 12.42 -10.30 -3.62
N GLY A 128 12.28 -10.08 -2.31
CA GLY A 128 11.12 -9.44 -1.70
C GLY A 128 11.33 -7.92 -1.54
N LEU A 129 10.26 -7.16 -1.66
CA LEU A 129 10.23 -5.74 -1.32
C LEU A 129 8.90 -5.48 -0.61
N ALA A 130 8.91 -5.29 0.71
CA ALA A 130 7.67 -5.20 1.47
C ALA A 130 7.82 -4.54 2.84
N THR A 131 6.69 -4.05 3.37
CA THR A 131 6.53 -3.57 4.75
C THR A 131 5.77 -4.54 5.63
N LEU A 132 5.12 -5.53 5.05
CA LEU A 132 4.41 -6.61 5.74
C LEU A 132 4.53 -7.90 4.95
N ASP A 133 4.25 -9.03 5.58
CA ASP A 133 4.07 -10.32 4.93
C ASP A 133 2.87 -11.07 5.51
N TRP A 134 2.32 -12.02 4.73
CA TRP A 134 1.13 -12.74 5.16
C TRP A 134 1.41 -13.72 6.32
N HIS A 135 2.64 -14.24 6.47
CA HIS A 135 3.00 -15.05 7.62
C HIS A 135 2.87 -14.24 8.91
N SER A 136 3.48 -13.04 8.97
CA SER A 136 3.41 -12.17 10.16
C SER A 136 1.99 -11.69 10.46
N ILE A 137 1.19 -11.38 9.42
CA ILE A 137 -0.22 -11.01 9.57
C ILE A 137 -1.04 -12.16 10.17
N TYR A 138 -0.95 -13.36 9.60
CA TYR A 138 -1.76 -14.50 10.04
C TYR A 138 -1.27 -15.09 11.37
N SER A 139 0.04 -14.98 11.70
CA SER A 139 0.60 -15.38 13.00
C SER A 139 0.04 -14.57 14.19
N TYR A 140 -0.53 -13.41 13.93
CA TYR A 140 -1.25 -12.65 14.95
C TYR A 140 -2.61 -13.29 15.32
N TRP A 141 -3.14 -14.12 14.45
CA TRP A 141 -4.47 -14.72 14.58
C TRP A 141 -4.46 -16.23 14.81
N LEU A 142 -3.38 -16.91 14.47
CA LEU A 142 -3.27 -18.38 14.44
C LEU A 142 -2.05 -18.84 15.21
N ASP A 143 -2.10 -20.08 15.69
CA ASP A 143 -0.98 -20.72 16.38
C ASP A 143 0.14 -21.10 15.40
N ALA A 144 1.36 -21.22 15.90
CA ALA A 144 2.55 -21.43 15.09
C ALA A 144 2.56 -22.77 14.31
N ASP A 145 1.78 -23.76 14.75
CA ASP A 145 1.63 -25.07 14.11
C ASP A 145 0.44 -25.15 13.12
N ASP A 146 -0.33 -24.05 12.98
CA ASP A 146 -1.41 -24.01 11.97
C ASP A 146 -0.84 -24.19 10.55
N PRO A 147 -1.48 -25.02 9.69
CA PRO A 147 -1.05 -25.22 8.31
C PRO A 147 -0.86 -23.94 7.49
N ILE A 148 -1.62 -22.88 7.75
CA ILE A 148 -1.40 -21.58 7.08
C ILE A 148 -0.03 -21.03 7.46
N ILE A 149 0.31 -21.01 8.75
CA ILE A 149 1.56 -20.45 9.26
C ILE A 149 2.76 -21.23 8.75
N THR A 150 2.72 -22.57 8.86
CA THR A 150 3.83 -23.42 8.44
C THR A 150 4.04 -23.38 6.92
N THR A 151 2.98 -23.32 6.12
CA THR A 151 3.07 -23.21 4.65
C THR A 151 3.64 -21.85 4.23
N LEU A 152 3.13 -20.75 4.78
CA LEU A 152 3.65 -19.40 4.48
C LEU A 152 5.11 -19.25 4.93
N ALA A 153 5.48 -19.77 6.11
CA ALA A 153 6.86 -19.77 6.59
C ALA A 153 7.79 -20.50 5.62
N SER A 154 7.39 -21.71 5.17
CA SER A 154 8.17 -22.50 4.20
C SER A 154 8.36 -21.78 2.87
N ALA A 155 7.34 -21.07 2.40
CA ALA A 155 7.40 -20.31 1.16
C ALA A 155 8.34 -19.09 1.28
N TYR A 156 8.16 -18.28 2.30
CA TYR A 156 8.95 -17.06 2.52
C TYR A 156 10.40 -17.34 2.91
N ALA A 157 10.70 -18.45 3.58
CA ALA A 157 12.07 -18.87 3.87
C ALA A 157 12.92 -19.13 2.61
N GLN A 158 12.30 -19.23 1.43
CA GLN A 158 12.99 -19.38 0.14
C GLN A 158 13.35 -18.04 -0.53
N CYS A 159 13.03 -16.91 0.10
CA CYS A 159 13.43 -15.59 -0.37
C CYS A 159 14.95 -15.41 -0.18
N ASP A 160 15.65 -14.98 -1.23
CA ASP A 160 17.09 -14.73 -1.15
C ASP A 160 17.42 -13.43 -0.43
N LEU A 161 16.60 -12.39 -0.63
CA LEU A 161 16.74 -11.09 0.02
C LEU A 161 15.38 -10.39 0.13
N LEU A 162 15.04 -9.91 1.34
CA LEU A 162 13.94 -9.00 1.55
C LEU A 162 14.46 -7.56 1.71
N LEU A 163 13.99 -6.64 0.89
CA LEU A 163 14.20 -5.20 1.02
C LEU A 163 13.07 -4.61 1.88
N THR A 164 13.44 -3.92 2.96
CA THR A 164 12.49 -3.35 3.93
C THR A 164 12.64 -1.83 4.01
N PRO A 165 11.69 -1.03 3.52
CA PRO A 165 11.67 0.41 3.77
C PRO A 165 11.27 0.71 5.23
N PRO A 166 11.35 1.98 5.67
CA PRO A 166 10.84 2.41 6.99
C PRO A 166 9.39 1.98 7.23
N MET A 167 8.96 1.90 8.47
CA MET A 167 7.62 1.48 8.89
C MET A 167 7.29 0.00 8.60
N ALA A 168 8.28 -0.82 8.23
CA ALA A 168 8.06 -2.25 8.02
C ALA A 168 7.81 -2.99 9.34
N MET A 169 6.91 -3.96 9.32
CA MET A 169 6.71 -4.92 10.40
C MET A 169 7.98 -5.75 10.66
N HIS A 170 8.07 -6.35 11.84
CA HIS A 170 9.06 -7.41 12.07
C HIS A 170 8.63 -8.66 11.30
N MET A 171 9.45 -9.10 10.34
CA MET A 171 9.19 -10.23 9.43
C MET A 171 10.26 -11.34 9.61
N PRO A 172 10.23 -12.11 10.72
CA PRO A 172 11.33 -13.00 11.12
C PRO A 172 11.51 -14.21 10.21
N VAL A 173 10.56 -14.51 9.35
CA VAL A 173 10.60 -15.65 8.44
C VAL A 173 11.62 -15.48 7.31
N PHE A 174 12.04 -14.24 7.01
CA PHE A 174 13.06 -13.96 6.00
C PHE A 174 14.44 -13.97 6.62
N ALA A 175 15.30 -14.92 6.19
CA ALA A 175 16.64 -15.08 6.74
C ALA A 175 17.59 -13.92 6.41
N THR A 176 17.45 -13.34 5.22
CA THR A 176 18.26 -12.21 4.75
C THR A 176 17.37 -11.00 4.52
N GLN A 177 17.62 -9.93 5.26
CA GLN A 177 16.88 -8.68 5.12
C GLN A 177 17.86 -7.51 5.01
N GLN A 178 17.51 -6.54 4.18
CA GLN A 178 18.25 -5.30 4.04
C GLN A 178 17.32 -4.10 4.12
N GLN A 179 17.58 -3.22 5.07
CA GLN A 179 16.89 -1.95 5.15
C GLN A 179 17.28 -1.04 3.98
N ILE A 180 16.29 -0.36 3.43
CA ILE A 180 16.45 0.65 2.38
C ILE A 180 15.76 1.93 2.82
N PRO A 181 16.09 3.10 2.21
CA PRO A 181 15.40 4.34 2.47
C PRO A 181 13.91 4.31 2.04
N LEU A 182 13.21 5.41 2.28
CA LEU A 182 11.78 5.55 2.00
C LEU A 182 11.47 5.36 0.51
N ILE A 183 10.48 4.51 0.20
CA ILE A 183 9.90 4.42 -1.15
C ILE A 183 8.61 5.25 -1.16
N PHE A 184 8.46 6.11 -2.15
CA PHE A 184 7.32 7.02 -2.26
C PHE A 184 7.00 7.37 -3.71
N THR A 185 5.78 7.81 -3.94
CA THR A 185 5.36 8.44 -5.19
C THR A 185 5.57 9.95 -5.08
N GLN A 186 6.37 10.52 -5.96
CA GLN A 186 6.59 11.96 -5.97
C GLN A 186 5.33 12.70 -6.44
N ALA A 187 4.94 13.76 -5.72
CA ALA A 187 3.87 14.65 -6.13
C ALA A 187 4.24 15.45 -7.39
N ASN A 188 3.30 15.57 -8.31
CA ASN A 188 3.43 16.49 -9.43
C ASN A 188 3.02 17.91 -8.99
N SER A 189 3.62 18.92 -9.60
CA SER A 189 3.14 20.29 -9.45
C SER A 189 1.83 20.44 -10.23
N VAL A 190 0.72 20.59 -9.50
CA VAL A 190 -0.60 20.83 -10.07
C VAL A 190 -1.16 22.18 -9.58
N ALA A 191 -2.07 22.76 -10.36
CA ALA A 191 -2.80 23.92 -9.90
C ALA A 191 -3.67 23.56 -8.68
N ASN A 192 -3.67 24.39 -7.65
CA ASN A 192 -4.51 24.17 -6.47
C ASN A 192 -6.00 24.30 -6.83
N PRO A 193 -6.78 23.21 -6.86
CA PRO A 193 -8.18 23.27 -7.29
C PRO A 193 -9.10 23.98 -6.28
N VAL A 194 -8.61 24.25 -5.08
CA VAL A 194 -9.36 24.87 -3.97
C VAL A 194 -8.69 26.14 -3.47
N ALA A 195 -7.89 26.80 -4.31
CA ALA A 195 -7.14 28.01 -3.93
C ALA A 195 -8.02 29.19 -3.49
N THR A 196 -9.25 29.27 -3.99
CA THR A 196 -10.20 30.34 -3.67
C THR A 196 -10.99 30.10 -2.37
N ASP A 197 -10.99 28.89 -1.85
CA ASP A 197 -11.64 28.58 -0.58
C ASP A 197 -10.71 28.95 0.59
N THR A 198 -11.21 29.73 1.53
CA THR A 198 -10.45 30.22 2.69
C THR A 198 -10.51 29.31 3.92
N ARG A 199 -11.35 28.26 3.86
CA ARG A 199 -11.46 27.28 4.94
C ARG A 199 -10.18 26.44 5.06
N LYS A 200 -9.97 25.84 6.22
CA LYS A 200 -9.01 24.76 6.41
C LYS A 200 -9.41 23.58 5.51
N LYS A 201 -8.47 22.84 4.98
CA LYS A 201 -8.70 21.76 4.00
C LYS A 201 -8.26 20.41 4.54
N ALA A 202 -9.15 19.44 4.54
CA ALA A 202 -8.84 18.06 4.85
C ALA A 202 -9.05 17.17 3.61
N LEU A 203 -8.01 16.43 3.20
CA LEU A 203 -8.11 15.41 2.17
C LEU A 203 -8.41 14.07 2.83
N VAL A 204 -9.55 13.46 2.49
CA VAL A 204 -10.04 12.24 3.14
C VAL A 204 -9.75 11.02 2.27
N LEU A 205 -8.85 10.14 2.70
CA LEU A 205 -8.34 9.01 1.90
C LEU A 205 -8.36 7.69 2.68
N PHE A 206 -9.19 6.74 2.24
CA PHE A 206 -9.30 5.41 2.87
C PHE A 206 -8.90 4.24 1.96
N GLY A 207 -8.24 4.52 0.85
CA GLY A 207 -7.82 3.52 -0.14
C GLY A 207 -8.97 2.97 -0.97
N GLY A 208 -8.69 1.98 -1.82
CA GLY A 208 -9.66 1.39 -2.75
C GLY A 208 -10.45 0.20 -2.21
N CYS A 209 -10.35 -0.15 -0.92
CA CYS A 209 -11.02 -1.32 -0.35
C CYS A 209 -12.19 -0.91 0.54
N GLY A 210 -13.40 -1.17 0.06
CA GLY A 210 -14.64 -0.95 0.80
C GLY A 210 -15.00 0.54 1.00
N ASN A 211 -16.25 0.78 1.39
CA ASN A 211 -16.70 2.12 1.72
C ASN A 211 -16.26 2.49 3.15
N PRO A 212 -15.76 3.72 3.37
CA PRO A 212 -15.47 4.17 4.72
C PRO A 212 -16.78 4.26 5.53
N PRO A 213 -16.80 3.75 6.78
CA PRO A 213 -18.01 3.72 7.58
C PRO A 213 -18.28 5.06 8.28
N TYR A 214 -18.45 6.13 7.51
CA TYR A 214 -18.85 7.44 8.03
C TYR A 214 -19.95 8.06 7.16
N HIS A 215 -20.68 8.98 7.75
CA HIS A 215 -21.75 9.70 7.08
C HIS A 215 -21.33 11.14 6.78
N LEU A 216 -21.25 11.50 5.50
CA LEU A 216 -20.83 12.83 5.05
C LEU A 216 -21.67 13.96 5.67
N HIS A 217 -22.96 13.71 5.96
CA HIS A 217 -23.82 14.69 6.62
C HIS A 217 -23.36 15.06 8.04
N ALA A 218 -22.62 14.18 8.73
CA ALA A 218 -22.07 14.51 10.05
C ALA A 218 -21.01 15.61 9.99
N LEU A 219 -20.44 15.88 8.82
CA LEU A 219 -19.39 16.89 8.62
C LEU A 219 -19.94 18.31 8.48
N GLN A 220 -21.26 18.46 8.26
CA GLN A 220 -21.87 19.78 7.99
C GLN A 220 -21.64 20.82 9.09
N GLU A 221 -21.49 20.37 10.35
CA GLU A 221 -21.28 21.28 11.49
C GLU A 221 -19.84 21.83 11.59
N MET A 222 -18.90 21.23 10.84
CA MET A 222 -17.50 21.67 10.81
C MET A 222 -17.29 22.76 9.76
N HIS A 223 -17.92 23.92 9.93
CA HIS A 223 -17.98 25.00 8.94
C HIS A 223 -16.62 25.61 8.58
N GLU A 224 -15.62 25.49 9.47
CA GLU A 224 -14.26 25.98 9.23
C GLU A 224 -13.42 25.07 8.33
N TRP A 225 -13.91 23.87 8.03
CA TRP A 225 -13.22 22.87 7.22
C TRP A 225 -13.91 22.67 5.87
N LEU A 226 -13.10 22.50 4.81
CA LEU A 226 -13.49 21.93 3.53
C LEU A 226 -12.94 20.51 3.44
N PHE A 227 -13.82 19.53 3.22
CA PHE A 227 -13.46 18.13 3.08
C PHE A 227 -13.38 17.75 1.59
N LEU A 228 -12.18 17.41 1.11
CA LEU A 228 -11.95 16.86 -0.21
C LEU A 228 -12.08 15.34 -0.10
N VAL A 229 -13.08 14.77 -0.74
CA VAL A 229 -13.37 13.32 -0.71
C VAL A 229 -13.23 12.74 -2.12
N PRO A 230 -12.75 11.48 -2.29
CA PRO A 230 -12.78 10.84 -3.60
C PRO A 230 -14.21 10.83 -4.16
N ASP A 231 -14.34 11.19 -5.43
CA ASP A 231 -15.59 11.03 -6.17
C ASP A 231 -15.84 9.52 -6.34
N MET A 232 -16.43 8.93 -5.31
CA MET A 232 -17.03 7.61 -5.43
C MET A 232 -18.28 7.80 -6.26
N GLU A 233 -18.59 6.90 -7.20
CA GLU A 233 -19.85 6.91 -7.97
C GLU A 233 -21.05 6.95 -7.01
N GLN A 234 -21.30 8.14 -6.48
CA GLN A 234 -22.41 8.39 -5.59
C GLN A 234 -23.68 8.57 -6.43
N ASP A 235 -24.79 8.09 -5.91
CA ASP A 235 -26.08 8.42 -6.49
C ASP A 235 -26.14 9.95 -6.71
N PRO A 236 -26.35 10.44 -7.95
CA PRO A 236 -26.43 11.86 -8.25
C PRO A 236 -27.46 12.62 -7.42
N SER A 237 -28.39 11.90 -6.77
CA SER A 237 -29.40 12.45 -5.86
C SER A 237 -28.86 12.75 -4.46
N THR A 238 -27.63 12.36 -4.11
CA THR A 238 -27.05 12.60 -2.78
C THR A 238 -26.70 14.09 -2.63
N ASN A 239 -27.45 14.80 -1.82
CA ASN A 239 -27.17 16.20 -1.50
C ASN A 239 -26.01 16.26 -0.49
N LEU A 240 -24.82 16.64 -0.95
CA LEU A 240 -23.64 16.75 -0.09
C LEU A 240 -23.69 18.05 0.75
N PRO A 241 -23.16 18.04 1.99
CA PRO A 241 -22.95 19.26 2.77
C PRO A 241 -22.10 20.27 1.99
N GLY A 242 -22.37 21.58 2.17
CA GLY A 242 -21.68 22.66 1.45
C GLY A 242 -20.18 22.79 1.78
N ASN A 243 -19.68 22.01 2.74
CA ASN A 243 -18.27 21.90 3.11
C ASN A 243 -17.65 20.55 2.69
N VAL A 244 -18.32 19.76 1.84
CA VAL A 244 -17.80 18.52 1.25
C VAL A 244 -17.71 18.69 -0.25
N GLN A 245 -16.52 18.51 -0.80
CA GLN A 245 -16.23 18.63 -2.22
C GLN A 245 -15.69 17.29 -2.76
N PRO A 246 -16.41 16.61 -3.66
CA PRO A 246 -15.90 15.45 -4.36
C PRO A 246 -14.74 15.82 -5.28
N VAL A 247 -13.71 14.97 -5.31
CA VAL A 247 -12.56 15.10 -6.19
C VAL A 247 -12.40 13.83 -7.00
N ARG A 248 -12.42 13.98 -8.32
CA ARG A 248 -12.17 12.86 -9.22
C ARG A 248 -10.67 12.71 -9.43
N PHE A 249 -10.14 11.60 -8.93
CA PHE A 249 -8.75 11.21 -9.18
C PHE A 249 -8.63 10.48 -10.52
N ALA A 250 -7.60 10.81 -11.28
CA ALA A 250 -7.25 10.22 -12.55
C ALA A 250 -5.73 10.29 -12.77
N SER A 251 -5.24 9.92 -13.95
CA SER A 251 -3.80 9.96 -14.26
C SER A 251 -3.16 11.36 -14.20
N ASP A 252 -3.96 12.40 -14.39
CA ASP A 252 -3.56 13.81 -14.36
C ASP A 252 -3.71 14.47 -12.98
N LEU A 253 -4.41 13.83 -12.05
CA LEU A 253 -4.58 14.30 -10.67
C LEU A 253 -4.65 13.10 -9.72
N ARG A 254 -3.56 12.80 -9.05
CA ARG A 254 -3.47 11.72 -8.05
C ARG A 254 -3.68 12.28 -6.64
N PRO A 255 -4.06 11.46 -5.65
CA PRO A 255 -4.17 11.92 -4.26
C PRO A 255 -2.94 12.67 -3.76
N VAL A 256 -1.74 12.14 -4.01
CA VAL A 256 -0.47 12.73 -3.61
C VAL A 256 -0.24 14.14 -4.20
N ASP A 257 -0.78 14.42 -5.39
CA ASP A 257 -0.63 15.73 -6.05
C ASP A 257 -1.45 16.82 -5.34
N LEU A 258 -2.50 16.45 -4.58
CA LEU A 258 -3.29 17.38 -3.76
C LEU A 258 -2.75 17.61 -2.34
N MET A 259 -1.93 16.70 -1.82
CA MET A 259 -1.43 16.79 -0.44
C MET A 259 -0.74 18.12 -0.13
N PRO A 260 0.11 18.71 -1.01
CA PRO A 260 0.71 20.02 -0.75
C PRO A 260 -0.29 21.20 -0.68
N HIS A 261 -1.56 20.96 -1.02
CA HIS A 261 -2.61 21.99 -1.10
C HIS A 261 -3.65 21.88 0.02
N VAL A 262 -3.46 20.96 0.95
CA VAL A 262 -4.37 20.72 2.09
C VAL A 262 -3.64 20.90 3.41
N ASP A 263 -4.39 21.18 4.48
CA ASP A 263 -3.83 21.36 5.82
C ASP A 263 -3.59 20.03 6.54
N VAL A 264 -4.40 18.99 6.24
CA VAL A 264 -4.35 17.68 6.88
C VAL A 264 -4.85 16.59 5.91
N VAL A 265 -4.22 15.43 5.93
CA VAL A 265 -4.77 14.20 5.34
C VAL A 265 -5.44 13.39 6.44
N LEU A 266 -6.74 13.06 6.29
CA LEU A 266 -7.45 12.11 7.13
C LEU A 266 -7.46 10.74 6.45
N CYS A 267 -6.87 9.74 7.11
CA CYS A 267 -6.72 8.42 6.50
C CYS A 267 -6.81 7.25 7.49
N LYS A 268 -6.93 6.05 6.95
CA LYS A 268 -6.47 4.85 7.67
C LYS A 268 -4.96 4.72 7.47
N PRO A 269 -4.18 4.43 8.52
CA PRO A 269 -2.75 4.22 8.37
C PRO A 269 -2.44 3.07 7.40
N GLY A 270 -1.48 3.31 6.54
CA GLY A 270 -0.90 2.34 5.62
C GLY A 270 0.35 2.95 4.98
N TYR A 271 1.33 2.11 4.62
CA TYR A 271 2.63 2.58 4.14
C TYR A 271 2.53 3.64 3.03
N GLY A 272 1.75 3.37 1.98
CA GLY A 272 1.69 4.26 0.81
C GLY A 272 1.22 5.68 1.15
N ILE A 273 0.13 5.81 1.92
CA ILE A 273 -0.39 7.12 2.31
C ILE A 273 0.57 7.85 3.26
N LEU A 274 1.20 7.13 4.19
CA LEU A 274 2.14 7.74 5.14
C LEU A 274 3.43 8.19 4.45
N SER A 275 3.95 7.43 3.49
CA SER A 275 5.12 7.84 2.71
C SER A 275 4.84 9.05 1.82
N GLU A 276 3.64 9.15 1.26
CA GLU A 276 3.20 10.31 0.48
C GLU A 276 3.02 11.56 1.35
N CYS A 277 2.39 11.42 2.53
CA CYS A 277 2.29 12.53 3.52
C CYS A 277 3.68 12.97 4.01
N TRP A 278 4.58 12.02 4.24
CA TRP A 278 5.96 12.31 4.67
C TRP A 278 6.68 13.21 3.65
N THR A 279 6.64 12.84 2.37
CA THR A 279 7.40 13.56 1.33
C THR A 279 6.73 14.86 0.87
N THR A 280 5.46 15.04 1.15
CA THR A 280 4.72 16.29 0.89
C THR A 280 4.62 17.19 2.13
N GLU A 281 5.17 16.74 3.25
CA GLU A 281 5.12 17.43 4.56
C GLU A 281 3.67 17.76 4.99
N THR A 282 2.73 16.85 4.69
CA THR A 282 1.31 17.08 4.98
C THR A 282 0.92 16.38 6.29
N PRO A 283 0.43 17.12 7.31
CA PRO A 283 0.02 16.55 8.60
C PRO A 283 -1.06 15.48 8.48
N ILE A 284 -1.10 14.54 9.45
CA ILE A 284 -1.89 13.33 9.37
C ILE A 284 -2.89 13.24 10.53
N ALA A 285 -4.19 13.22 10.22
CA ALA A 285 -5.21 12.72 11.13
C ALA A 285 -5.50 11.25 10.75
N TRP A 286 -5.51 10.34 11.72
CA TRP A 286 -5.62 8.92 11.42
C TRP A 286 -6.65 8.20 12.30
N VAL A 287 -7.25 7.14 11.74
CA VAL A 287 -8.25 6.32 12.42
C VAL A 287 -7.62 5.04 12.95
N GLU A 288 -7.88 4.71 14.20
CA GLU A 288 -7.37 3.50 14.86
C GLU A 288 -7.81 2.21 14.16
N ARG A 289 -6.87 1.26 14.06
CA ARG A 289 -7.09 -0.10 13.55
C ARG A 289 -6.47 -1.15 14.48
N PRO A 290 -6.88 -1.22 15.76
CA PRO A 290 -6.21 -2.05 16.77
C PRO A 290 -6.20 -3.54 16.44
N ASP A 291 -7.11 -4.01 15.59
CA ASP A 291 -7.23 -5.43 15.21
C ASP A 291 -6.37 -5.82 14.02
N PHE A 292 -5.75 -4.83 13.32
CA PHE A 292 -4.90 -5.10 12.17
C PHE A 292 -3.42 -5.20 12.59
N PRO A 293 -2.74 -6.31 12.29
CA PRO A 293 -1.41 -6.61 12.84
C PRO A 293 -0.30 -5.61 12.45
N GLU A 294 -0.39 -4.91 11.32
CA GLU A 294 0.55 -3.86 10.92
C GLU A 294 0.39 -2.57 11.77
N PHE A 295 -0.80 -2.34 12.31
CA PHE A 295 -1.14 -1.06 12.95
C PHE A 295 -0.23 -0.65 14.12
N PRO A 296 0.20 -1.52 15.04
CA PRO A 296 1.10 -1.13 16.12
C PRO A 296 2.40 -0.48 15.64
N MET A 297 3.00 -1.02 14.57
CA MET A 297 4.22 -0.47 13.97
C MET A 297 3.96 0.90 13.33
N LEU A 298 2.89 1.04 12.55
CA LEU A 298 2.52 2.32 11.95
C LEU A 298 2.16 3.36 13.01
N LYS A 299 1.49 2.94 14.09
CA LYS A 299 1.15 3.81 15.22
C LYS A 299 2.39 4.35 15.92
N GLU A 300 3.43 3.53 16.12
CA GLU A 300 4.69 3.98 16.70
C GLU A 300 5.32 5.11 15.89
N TRP A 301 5.31 5.02 14.56
CA TRP A 301 5.78 6.09 13.68
C TRP A 301 4.89 7.34 13.75
N LEU A 302 3.58 7.17 13.74
CA LEU A 302 2.62 8.27 13.82
C LEU A 302 2.71 9.04 15.15
N ASP A 303 2.94 8.34 16.25
CA ASP A 303 3.03 8.96 17.58
C ASP A 303 4.39 9.66 17.81
N ASN A 304 5.47 9.22 17.15
CA ASN A 304 6.81 9.67 17.50
C ASN A 304 7.55 10.44 16.39
N ALA A 305 7.19 10.24 15.14
CA ALA A 305 7.96 10.73 14.01
C ALA A 305 7.20 11.71 13.09
N PHE A 306 5.89 11.81 13.21
CA PHE A 306 5.07 12.63 12.30
C PHE A 306 4.28 13.72 13.05
N PRO A 307 3.94 14.84 12.37
CA PRO A 307 2.89 15.75 12.83
C PRO A 307 1.53 15.05 12.62
N ALA A 308 1.09 14.27 13.60
CA ALA A 308 -0.07 13.41 13.48
C ALA A 308 -0.93 13.41 14.75
N CYS A 309 -2.22 13.12 14.58
CA CYS A 309 -3.16 12.89 15.68
C CYS A 309 -4.15 11.77 15.34
N GLY A 310 -4.30 10.83 16.26
CA GLY A 310 -5.23 9.72 16.11
C GLY A 310 -6.64 10.03 16.60
N MET A 311 -7.62 9.31 16.04
CA MET A 311 -8.99 9.28 16.55
C MET A 311 -9.50 7.85 16.65
N SER A 312 -10.44 7.62 17.56
CA SER A 312 -11.12 6.34 17.70
C SER A 312 -11.99 6.03 16.48
N ARG A 313 -12.27 4.74 16.23
CA ARG A 313 -13.25 4.36 15.20
C ARG A 313 -14.64 4.95 15.49
N ALA A 314 -15.03 5.06 16.76
CA ALA A 314 -16.30 5.62 17.14
C ALA A 314 -16.41 7.10 16.78
N ASP A 315 -15.39 7.90 17.10
CA ASP A 315 -15.35 9.32 16.73
C ASP A 315 -15.36 9.50 15.21
N PHE A 316 -14.61 8.65 14.51
CA PHE A 316 -14.59 8.64 13.05
C PHE A 316 -15.96 8.39 12.43
N GLN A 317 -16.66 7.35 12.90
CA GLN A 317 -18.00 6.98 12.40
C GLN A 317 -19.05 8.06 12.71
N GLN A 318 -18.94 8.72 13.86
CA GLN A 318 -19.85 9.77 14.30
C GLN A 318 -19.56 11.16 13.69
N GLY A 319 -18.43 11.31 12.95
CA GLY A 319 -18.02 12.59 12.37
C GLY A 319 -17.35 13.56 13.36
N HIS A 320 -16.91 13.08 14.54
CA HIS A 320 -16.21 13.88 15.54
C HIS A 320 -14.74 14.07 15.22
N TRP A 321 -14.43 14.64 14.04
CA TRP A 321 -13.07 14.72 13.51
C TRP A 321 -12.30 15.98 13.92
N GLN A 322 -13.01 17.05 14.31
CA GLN A 322 -12.42 18.38 14.49
C GLN A 322 -11.20 18.37 15.42
N VAL A 323 -11.28 17.69 16.56
CA VAL A 323 -10.18 17.66 17.54
C VAL A 323 -8.91 17.05 16.95
N ALA A 324 -9.04 15.93 16.24
CA ALA A 324 -7.89 15.26 15.63
C ALA A 324 -7.31 16.07 14.45
N LEU A 325 -8.17 16.66 13.61
CA LEU A 325 -7.73 17.51 12.49
C LEU A 325 -6.99 18.76 12.97
N ASP A 326 -7.55 19.49 13.95
CA ASP A 326 -6.92 20.69 14.50
C ASP A 326 -5.60 20.35 15.21
N ALA A 327 -5.56 19.25 15.97
CA ALA A 327 -4.35 18.81 16.67
C ALA A 327 -3.24 18.37 15.67
N ALA A 328 -3.57 17.61 14.64
CA ALA A 328 -2.60 17.21 13.61
C ALA A 328 -1.99 18.42 12.89
N ARG A 329 -2.83 19.39 12.49
CA ARG A 329 -2.42 20.58 11.76
C ARG A 329 -1.40 21.45 12.49
N ILE A 330 -1.49 21.53 13.81
CA ILE A 330 -0.61 22.37 14.65
C ILE A 330 0.45 21.56 15.39
N HIS A 331 0.57 20.27 15.09
CA HIS A 331 1.51 19.39 15.79
C HIS A 331 2.96 19.86 15.58
N PRO A 332 3.77 20.00 16.65
CA PRO A 332 5.10 20.62 16.56
C PRO A 332 6.19 19.71 15.99
N THR A 333 5.94 18.40 15.88
CA THR A 333 6.94 17.45 15.36
C THR A 333 7.19 17.71 13.88
N PRO A 334 8.43 17.94 13.44
CA PRO A 334 8.74 18.01 12.01
C PRO A 334 8.70 16.62 11.39
N PHE A 335 8.50 16.55 10.06
CA PHE A 335 8.72 15.30 9.33
C PHE A 335 10.20 14.94 9.35
N PRO A 336 10.55 13.63 9.43
CA PRO A 336 11.94 13.19 9.36
C PRO A 336 12.55 13.46 7.97
N GLU A 337 13.86 13.65 7.90
CA GLU A 337 14.57 13.63 6.63
C GLU A 337 14.44 12.25 5.96
N TYR A 338 14.48 12.21 4.64
CA TYR A 338 14.38 10.98 3.87
C TYR A 338 15.30 10.98 2.66
N GLU A 339 15.63 9.77 2.21
CA GLU A 339 16.30 9.50 0.93
C GLU A 339 15.37 8.68 0.03
N ASP A 340 15.59 8.72 -1.28
CA ASP A 340 14.80 7.95 -2.24
C ASP A 340 15.22 6.47 -2.25
N GLY A 341 14.41 5.64 -1.58
CA GLY A 341 14.62 4.19 -1.49
C GLY A 341 14.47 3.45 -2.82
N ALA A 342 13.73 4.00 -3.79
CA ALA A 342 13.60 3.39 -5.10
C ALA A 342 14.95 3.37 -5.87
N ILE A 343 15.83 4.35 -5.63
CA ILE A 343 17.18 4.37 -6.19
C ILE A 343 17.97 3.19 -5.60
N LYS A 344 17.99 3.07 -4.28
CA LYS A 344 18.74 2.02 -3.59
C LYS A 344 18.22 0.63 -3.91
N ALA A 345 16.91 0.45 -3.94
CA ALA A 345 16.27 -0.81 -4.31
C ALA A 345 16.64 -1.22 -5.75
N ALA A 346 16.57 -0.30 -6.71
CA ALA A 346 16.92 -0.58 -8.10
C ALA A 346 18.38 -1.03 -8.25
N ASP A 347 19.31 -0.36 -7.58
CA ASP A 347 20.75 -0.71 -7.62
C ASP A 347 20.99 -2.13 -7.08
N ILE A 348 20.34 -2.48 -5.97
CA ILE A 348 20.43 -3.81 -5.37
C ILE A 348 19.84 -4.87 -6.30
N ILE A 349 18.62 -4.65 -6.81
CA ILE A 349 17.94 -5.59 -7.72
C ILE A 349 18.78 -5.85 -8.97
N LEU A 350 19.37 -4.82 -9.57
CA LEU A 350 20.22 -4.96 -10.74
C LEU A 350 21.48 -5.79 -10.46
N SER A 351 22.03 -5.75 -9.26
CA SER A 351 23.19 -6.56 -8.88
C SER A 351 22.91 -8.06 -8.81
N TYR A 352 21.66 -8.47 -8.61
CA TYR A 352 21.23 -9.87 -8.63
C TYR A 352 20.91 -10.41 -10.03
N GLY A 353 20.64 -9.54 -11.00
CA GLY A 353 20.30 -9.92 -12.37
C GLY A 353 21.49 -9.87 -13.35
N SER A 354 22.71 -9.73 -12.82
CA SER A 354 23.94 -9.60 -13.59
C SER A 354 24.58 -10.93 -13.89
#